data_2de910a9a56e17bfef4d9267a6f5c578
#
_entry.id   2de910a9a56e17bfef4d9267a6f5c578
#
_cell.length_a   1.000
_cell.length_b   1.000
_cell.length_c   1.000
_cell.angle_alpha   90.00
_cell.angle_beta   90.00
_cell.angle_gamma   90.00
#
_symmetry.space_group_name_H-M   'P 1'
#
loop_
_entity.id
_entity.type
_entity.pdbx_description
1 polymer ?
#
loop_
_entity_poly.entity_id
_entity_poly.type
_entity_poly.pdbx_seq_one_letter_code
_entity_poly.pdbx_strand_id
1 'polypeptide(L)'
;DPTHIHEQAIKRIVRYLKSTSENGLVLKIDKTQGLTCFVDANFAGGYNKETSDDGSTLLSRTGYVIYYKGCILNWKSKMQTEIALSTTEAEYIALSQSMREIIPLLEMLNEIRKVYDISQEKPSINCTLFEDNNGALQLAKEPKYRPRTKHIALKYHHFRQYVKQGLVDIQPIDTKV
;
A
#
# COMPACT_ATOMS: atom_id res chain seq x y z
N ASP A 1 -5.47 -0.76 -32.24
CA ASP A 1 -4.40 -1.39 -33.06
C ASP A 1 -3.08 -1.33 -32.31
N PRO A 2 -2.34 -2.46 -32.21
CA PRO A 2 -1.02 -2.46 -31.59
C PRO A 2 -0.03 -1.64 -32.44
N THR A 3 0.76 -0.81 -31.77
CA THR A 3 1.77 0.06 -32.39
C THR A 3 3.17 -0.46 -32.12
N HIS A 4 4.19 0.09 -32.81
CA HIS A 4 5.60 -0.21 -32.55
C HIS A 4 6.02 0.03 -31.07
N ILE A 5 5.38 0.98 -30.39
CA ILE A 5 5.60 1.24 -28.94
C ILE A 5 5.16 0.03 -28.10
N HIS A 6 4.00 -0.56 -28.42
CA HIS A 6 3.54 -1.78 -27.75
C HIS A 6 4.46 -2.96 -27.99
N GLU A 7 4.98 -3.13 -29.22
CA GLU A 7 5.96 -4.16 -29.54
C GLU A 7 7.25 -3.99 -28.74
N GLN A 8 7.78 -2.76 -28.63
CA GLN A 8 8.95 -2.47 -27.82
C GLN A 8 8.73 -2.76 -26.34
N ALA A 9 7.54 -2.43 -25.81
CA ALA A 9 7.19 -2.74 -24.42
C ALA A 9 7.18 -4.25 -24.15
N ILE A 10 6.59 -5.05 -25.05
CA ILE A 10 6.58 -6.51 -24.96
C ILE A 10 8.02 -7.06 -25.00
N LYS A 11 8.85 -6.59 -25.97
CA LYS A 11 10.26 -7.00 -26.06
C LYS A 11 11.04 -6.69 -24.79
N ARG A 12 10.76 -5.54 -24.13
CA ARG A 12 11.38 -5.17 -22.84
C ARG A 12 10.99 -6.17 -21.74
N ILE A 13 9.71 -6.53 -21.64
CA ILE A 13 9.23 -7.52 -20.67
C ILE A 13 9.91 -8.87 -20.90
N VAL A 14 9.93 -9.36 -22.14
CA VAL A 14 10.57 -10.65 -22.48
C VAL A 14 12.06 -10.65 -22.15
N ARG A 15 12.78 -9.56 -22.46
CA ARG A 15 14.20 -9.43 -22.10
C ARG A 15 14.41 -9.47 -20.58
N TYR A 16 13.56 -8.78 -19.83
CA TYR A 16 13.60 -8.80 -18.37
C TYR A 16 13.40 -10.23 -17.84
N LEU A 17 12.34 -10.91 -18.27
CA LEU A 17 12.05 -12.29 -17.86
C LEU A 17 13.20 -13.25 -18.22
N LYS A 18 13.79 -13.10 -19.41
CA LYS A 18 14.94 -13.91 -19.83
C LYS A 18 16.17 -13.67 -18.98
N SER A 19 16.45 -12.39 -18.62
CA SER A 19 17.63 -12.04 -17.82
C SER A 19 17.48 -12.38 -16.33
N THR A 20 16.25 -12.62 -15.86
CA THR A 20 15.95 -12.90 -14.46
C THR A 20 15.39 -14.33 -14.25
N SER A 21 15.47 -15.21 -15.25
CA SER A 21 14.89 -16.55 -15.20
C SER A 21 15.46 -17.42 -14.06
N GLU A 22 16.71 -17.18 -13.69
CA GLU A 22 17.38 -17.88 -12.58
C GLU A 22 17.27 -17.14 -11.23
N ASN A 23 16.64 -15.95 -11.21
CA ASN A 23 16.47 -15.21 -9.98
C ASN A 23 15.28 -15.75 -9.20
N GLY A 24 15.55 -16.23 -8.00
CA GLY A 24 14.51 -16.67 -7.05
C GLY A 24 14.22 -15.62 -6.00
N LEU A 25 13.10 -15.79 -5.30
CA LEU A 25 12.78 -15.01 -4.10
C LEU A 25 13.39 -15.71 -2.89
N VAL A 26 14.32 -15.05 -2.22
CA VAL A 26 14.93 -15.56 -0.98
C VAL A 26 14.08 -15.11 0.20
N LEU A 27 13.42 -16.06 0.87
CA LEU A 27 12.65 -15.83 2.09
C LEU A 27 13.53 -16.10 3.31
N LYS A 28 14.11 -15.05 3.88
CA LYS A 28 14.92 -15.15 5.10
C LYS A 28 14.10 -14.62 6.28
N ILE A 29 13.74 -15.53 7.19
CA ILE A 29 12.95 -15.17 8.37
C ILE A 29 13.77 -14.33 9.34
N ASP A 30 13.28 -13.14 9.65
CA ASP A 30 13.76 -12.28 10.74
C ASP A 30 12.72 -12.27 11.86
N LYS A 31 13.03 -12.99 12.96
CA LYS A 31 12.13 -13.14 14.11
C LYS A 31 11.90 -11.82 14.87
N THR A 32 12.75 -10.81 14.68
CA THR A 32 12.62 -9.50 15.33
C THR A 32 11.55 -8.63 14.68
N GLN A 33 11.25 -8.88 13.39
CA GLN A 33 10.24 -8.13 12.65
C GLN A 33 8.84 -8.70 12.86
N GLY A 34 7.85 -7.81 12.91
CA GLY A 34 6.43 -8.13 12.92
C GLY A 34 5.81 -8.15 11.51
N LEU A 35 4.52 -7.84 11.45
CA LEU A 35 3.83 -7.51 10.21
C LEU A 35 4.15 -6.07 9.85
N THR A 36 4.67 -5.83 8.66
CA THR A 36 5.02 -4.49 8.16
C THR A 36 4.45 -4.28 6.77
N CYS A 37 4.10 -3.04 6.45
CA CYS A 37 3.63 -2.66 5.13
C CYS A 37 4.28 -1.34 4.71
N PHE A 38 4.73 -1.27 3.47
CA PHE A 38 5.13 -0.02 2.82
C PHE A 38 4.07 0.32 1.79
N VAL A 39 3.62 1.55 1.79
CA VAL A 39 2.58 2.04 0.87
C VAL A 39 3.03 3.33 0.21
N ASP A 40 2.60 3.52 -1.04
CA ASP A 40 2.94 4.67 -1.87
C ASP A 40 1.85 4.88 -2.93
N ALA A 41 1.68 6.11 -3.38
CA ALA A 41 0.80 6.44 -4.50
C ALA A 41 1.49 7.32 -5.55
N ASN A 42 1.47 6.89 -6.79
CA ASN A 42 1.87 7.74 -7.90
C ASN A 42 0.68 8.62 -8.33
N PHE A 43 0.65 9.87 -7.85
CA PHE A 43 -0.41 10.84 -8.12
C PHE A 43 -0.42 11.24 -9.59
N ALA A 44 -1.53 10.94 -10.30
CA ALA A 44 -1.74 11.26 -11.72
C ALA A 44 -0.51 10.96 -12.61
N GLY A 45 0.17 9.83 -12.34
CA GLY A 45 1.45 9.51 -12.97
C GLY A 45 1.40 9.23 -14.47
N GLY A 46 0.20 9.10 -15.03
CA GLY A 46 -0.03 8.99 -16.49
C GLY A 46 -0.36 10.33 -17.17
N TYR A 47 -0.55 11.40 -16.39
CA TYR A 47 -0.94 12.69 -16.96
C TYR A 47 0.17 13.32 -17.79
N ASN A 48 -0.23 13.73 -19.00
CA ASN A 48 0.61 14.48 -19.92
C ASN A 48 -0.30 15.46 -20.67
N LYS A 49 0.22 16.63 -21.05
CA LYS A 49 -0.54 17.67 -21.77
C LYS A 49 -1.11 17.18 -23.11
N GLU A 50 -0.43 16.23 -23.76
CA GLU A 50 -0.83 15.67 -25.06
C GLU A 50 -2.01 14.69 -24.93
N THR A 51 -2.22 14.13 -23.74
CA THR A 51 -3.29 13.16 -23.41
C THR A 51 -4.29 13.73 -22.41
N SER A 52 -4.35 15.05 -22.26
CA SER A 52 -5.21 15.73 -21.27
C SER A 52 -6.70 15.40 -21.40
N ASP A 53 -7.15 15.03 -22.60
CA ASP A 53 -8.55 14.67 -22.87
C ASP A 53 -8.90 13.22 -22.46
N ASP A 54 -7.89 12.40 -22.15
CA ASP A 54 -8.08 11.04 -21.63
C ASP A 54 -8.12 11.05 -20.11
N GLY A 55 -9.31 11.02 -19.53
CA GLY A 55 -9.51 11.00 -18.08
C GLY A 55 -8.84 9.82 -17.36
N SER A 56 -8.48 8.74 -18.07
CA SER A 56 -7.78 7.61 -17.47
C SER A 56 -6.34 7.96 -17.06
N THR A 57 -5.73 8.96 -17.70
CA THR A 57 -4.38 9.44 -17.39
C THR A 57 -4.32 10.24 -16.08
N LEU A 58 -5.47 10.71 -15.58
CA LEU A 58 -5.60 11.43 -14.31
C LEU A 58 -5.67 10.49 -13.09
N LEU A 59 -5.88 9.20 -13.32
CA LEU A 59 -5.94 8.22 -12.23
C LEU A 59 -4.57 8.03 -11.60
N SER A 60 -4.54 8.04 -10.28
CA SER A 60 -3.36 7.72 -9.49
C SER A 60 -3.16 6.21 -9.42
N ARG A 61 -1.96 5.77 -9.08
CA ARG A 61 -1.63 4.35 -8.89
C ARG A 61 -1.29 4.08 -7.45
N THR A 62 -1.98 3.13 -6.84
CA THR A 62 -1.63 2.59 -5.52
C THR A 62 -0.56 1.52 -5.67
N GLY A 63 0.49 1.61 -4.84
CA GLY A 63 1.48 0.58 -4.61
C GLY A 63 1.54 0.19 -3.13
N TYR A 64 1.69 -1.09 -2.82
CA TYR A 64 2.07 -1.53 -1.49
C TYR A 64 2.79 -2.88 -1.51
N VAL A 65 3.58 -3.10 -0.46
CA VAL A 65 4.25 -4.39 -0.20
C VAL A 65 4.09 -4.73 1.27
N ILE A 66 3.61 -5.94 1.56
CA ILE A 66 3.37 -6.45 2.90
C ILE A 66 4.41 -7.52 3.22
N TYR A 67 5.05 -7.37 4.37
CA TYR A 67 6.04 -8.31 4.91
C TYR A 67 5.54 -8.90 6.25
N TYR A 68 5.91 -10.14 6.48
CA TYR A 68 5.80 -10.77 7.80
C TYR A 68 7.11 -11.47 8.14
N LYS A 69 7.67 -11.12 9.29
CA LYS A 69 8.98 -11.65 9.70
C LYS A 69 10.09 -11.45 8.67
N GLY A 70 10.11 -10.28 8.00
CA GLY A 70 11.07 -9.96 6.95
C GLY A 70 10.81 -10.62 5.59
N CYS A 71 9.83 -11.51 5.50
CA CYS A 71 9.47 -12.18 4.25
C CYS A 71 8.31 -11.46 3.56
N ILE A 72 8.39 -11.28 2.25
CA ILE A 72 7.30 -10.72 1.46
C ILE A 72 6.13 -11.70 1.45
N LEU A 73 4.93 -11.22 1.83
CA LEU A 73 3.70 -11.99 1.78
C LEU A 73 2.80 -11.59 0.61
N ASN A 74 2.67 -10.28 0.37
CA ASN A 74 1.76 -9.76 -0.65
C ASN A 74 2.26 -8.41 -1.17
N TRP A 75 1.96 -8.10 -2.42
CA TRP A 75 2.22 -6.80 -3.02
C TRP A 75 1.18 -6.48 -4.07
N LYS A 76 0.98 -5.21 -4.34
CA LYS A 76 0.07 -4.76 -5.38
C LYS A 76 0.57 -3.46 -6.02
N SER A 77 0.31 -3.34 -7.31
CA SER A 77 0.41 -2.09 -8.06
C SER A 77 -0.82 -1.98 -8.95
N LYS A 78 -1.75 -1.08 -8.62
CA LYS A 78 -3.03 -0.98 -9.31
C LYS A 78 -3.46 0.49 -9.45
N MET A 79 -4.07 0.82 -10.60
CA MET A 79 -4.73 2.11 -10.79
C MET A 79 -5.88 2.27 -9.80
N GLN A 80 -5.98 3.46 -9.21
CA GLN A 80 -7.14 3.85 -8.39
C GLN A 80 -8.37 3.99 -9.29
N THR A 81 -9.53 3.81 -8.72
CA THR A 81 -10.81 3.86 -9.45
C THR A 81 -11.43 5.26 -9.47
N GLU A 82 -10.88 6.17 -8.69
CA GLU A 82 -11.33 7.55 -8.57
C GLU A 82 -10.15 8.49 -8.78
N ILE A 83 -10.44 9.67 -9.32
CA ILE A 83 -9.43 10.72 -9.49
C ILE A 83 -9.21 11.38 -8.13
N ALA A 84 -7.98 11.30 -7.63
CA ALA A 84 -7.57 12.05 -6.45
C ALA A 84 -7.33 13.52 -6.82
N LEU A 85 -7.72 14.45 -5.96
CA LEU A 85 -7.57 15.89 -6.20
C LEU A 85 -6.25 16.45 -5.64
N SER A 86 -5.48 15.61 -4.95
CA SER A 86 -4.17 15.98 -4.39
C SER A 86 -3.31 14.72 -4.15
N THR A 87 -1.99 14.92 -4.01
CA THR A 87 -1.07 13.86 -3.60
C THR A 87 -1.50 13.24 -2.28
N THR A 88 -1.83 14.06 -1.28
CA THR A 88 -2.33 13.60 0.03
C THR A 88 -3.57 12.70 -0.09
N GLU A 89 -4.50 13.02 -0.99
CA GLU A 89 -5.68 12.19 -1.22
C GLU A 89 -5.31 10.87 -1.89
N ALA A 90 -4.44 10.89 -2.90
CA ALA A 90 -3.96 9.68 -3.57
C ALA A 90 -3.28 8.73 -2.57
N GLU A 91 -2.40 9.26 -1.70
CA GLU A 91 -1.74 8.49 -0.64
C GLU A 91 -2.74 7.95 0.38
N TYR A 92 -3.71 8.75 0.79
CA TYR A 92 -4.73 8.29 1.73
C TYR A 92 -5.63 7.18 1.14
N ILE A 93 -5.92 7.24 -0.16
CA ILE A 93 -6.60 6.16 -0.88
C ILE A 93 -5.72 4.91 -0.90
N ALA A 94 -4.42 5.04 -1.15
CA ALA A 94 -3.48 3.93 -1.12
C ALA A 94 -3.39 3.28 0.26
N LEU A 95 -3.30 4.09 1.34
CA LEU A 95 -3.42 3.63 2.72
C LEU A 95 -4.69 2.81 2.95
N SER A 96 -5.83 3.33 2.55
CA SER A 96 -7.11 2.63 2.69
C SER A 96 -7.16 1.31 1.93
N GLN A 97 -6.57 1.26 0.74
CA GLN A 97 -6.53 0.05 -0.08
C GLN A 97 -5.60 -1.02 0.52
N SER A 98 -4.44 -0.62 1.05
CA SER A 98 -3.52 -1.55 1.73
C SER A 98 -4.16 -2.13 3.00
N MET A 99 -4.93 -1.32 3.74
CA MET A 99 -5.62 -1.76 4.96
C MET A 99 -6.68 -2.84 4.71
N ARG A 100 -7.27 -2.89 3.53
CA ARG A 100 -8.22 -3.98 3.17
C ARG A 100 -7.56 -5.35 3.10
N GLU A 101 -6.26 -5.39 2.86
CA GLU A 101 -5.47 -6.64 2.88
C GLU A 101 -4.86 -6.88 4.27
N ILE A 102 -4.39 -5.81 4.93
CA ILE A 102 -3.74 -5.90 6.24
C ILE A 102 -4.70 -6.36 7.33
N ILE A 103 -5.92 -5.82 7.37
CA ILE A 103 -6.87 -6.09 8.44
C ILE A 103 -7.24 -7.58 8.49
N PRO A 104 -7.71 -8.23 7.39
CA PRO A 104 -7.98 -9.65 7.39
C PRO A 104 -6.75 -10.51 7.71
N LEU A 105 -5.57 -10.09 7.23
CA LEU A 105 -4.32 -10.77 7.52
C LEU A 105 -3.95 -10.71 9.01
N LEU A 106 -4.12 -9.57 9.66
CA LEU A 106 -3.95 -9.39 11.10
C LEU A 106 -4.90 -10.30 11.90
N GLU A 107 -6.17 -10.31 11.52
CA GLU A 107 -7.19 -11.14 12.16
C GLU A 107 -6.82 -12.62 12.03
N MET A 108 -6.49 -13.08 10.82
CA MET A 108 -6.06 -14.46 10.56
C MET A 108 -4.81 -14.84 11.38
N LEU A 109 -3.78 -14.02 11.38
CA LEU A 109 -2.54 -14.29 12.13
C LEU A 109 -2.78 -14.34 13.64
N ASN A 110 -3.63 -13.48 14.17
CA ASN A 110 -4.00 -13.50 15.59
C ASN A 110 -4.85 -14.72 15.95
N GLU A 111 -5.74 -15.16 15.06
CA GLU A 111 -6.52 -16.39 15.22
C GLU A 111 -5.62 -17.63 15.23
N ILE A 112 -4.70 -17.75 14.26
CA ILE A 112 -3.71 -18.85 14.21
C ILE A 112 -2.92 -18.92 15.52
N ARG A 113 -2.42 -17.79 16.03
CA ARG A 113 -1.70 -17.75 17.31
C ARG A 113 -2.54 -18.26 18.47
N LYS A 114 -3.81 -17.84 18.52
CA LYS A 114 -4.74 -18.24 19.58
C LYS A 114 -5.07 -19.73 19.54
N VAL A 115 -5.31 -20.27 18.33
CA VAL A 115 -5.66 -21.69 18.15
C VAL A 115 -4.50 -22.62 18.49
N TYR A 116 -3.27 -22.24 18.11
CA TYR A 116 -2.08 -23.09 18.27
C TYR A 116 -1.27 -22.75 19.53
N ASP A 117 -1.75 -21.85 20.39
CA ASP A 117 -1.08 -21.40 21.61
C ASP A 117 0.40 -20.99 21.38
N ILE A 118 0.65 -20.37 20.22
CA ILE A 118 1.98 -19.99 19.78
C ILE A 118 2.40 -18.75 20.56
N SER A 119 3.27 -18.97 21.55
CA SER A 119 4.04 -17.99 22.32
C SER A 119 3.30 -16.75 22.88
N GLN A 120 3.32 -16.64 24.17
CA GLN A 120 2.64 -15.62 24.96
C GLN A 120 3.42 -14.31 25.13
N GLU A 121 4.50 -14.09 24.39
CA GLU A 121 5.37 -12.91 24.61
C GLU A 121 4.72 -11.57 24.21
N LYS A 122 3.70 -11.59 23.35
CA LYS A 122 2.87 -10.40 23.05
C LYS A 122 1.41 -10.81 22.87
N PRO A 123 0.47 -10.07 23.47
CA PRO A 123 -0.95 -10.42 23.45
C PRO A 123 -1.58 -10.41 22.06
N SER A 124 -1.01 -9.66 21.09
CA SER A 124 -1.52 -9.59 19.73
C SER A 124 -0.41 -9.30 18.71
N ILE A 125 -0.63 -9.67 17.45
CA ILE A 125 0.17 -9.22 16.33
C ILE A 125 -0.36 -7.85 15.91
N ASN A 126 0.54 -6.87 15.82
CA ASN A 126 0.27 -5.53 15.31
C ASN A 126 0.97 -5.35 13.98
N CYS A 127 0.46 -4.42 13.16
CA CYS A 127 1.10 -4.02 11.90
C CYS A 127 1.74 -2.65 12.05
N THR A 128 2.99 -2.51 11.59
CA THR A 128 3.61 -1.20 11.36
C THR A 128 3.48 -0.89 9.85
N LEU A 129 2.84 0.23 9.54
CA LEU A 129 2.67 0.70 8.17
C LEU A 129 3.50 1.96 7.97
N PHE A 130 4.28 2.00 6.89
CA PHE A 130 5.15 3.12 6.52
C PHE A 130 4.55 3.92 5.37
N GLU A 131 4.49 5.25 5.56
CA GLU A 131 3.93 6.23 4.64
C GLU A 131 4.83 7.47 4.62
N ASP A 132 5.12 8.02 3.44
CA ASP A 132 6.00 9.21 3.32
C ASP A 132 5.24 10.54 3.30
N ASN A 133 3.92 10.53 3.06
CA ASN A 133 3.10 11.74 3.01
C ASN A 133 2.57 12.13 4.40
N ASN A 134 3.13 13.20 4.96
CA ASN A 134 2.72 13.72 6.26
C ASN A 134 1.23 14.11 6.33
N GLY A 135 0.64 14.57 5.22
CA GLY A 135 -0.79 14.91 5.16
C GLY A 135 -1.66 13.67 5.30
N ALA A 136 -1.30 12.56 4.61
CA ALA A 136 -1.99 11.28 4.72
C ALA A 136 -1.85 10.68 6.13
N LEU A 137 -0.64 10.77 6.72
CA LEU A 137 -0.38 10.36 8.11
C LEU A 137 -1.29 11.09 9.10
N GLN A 138 -1.39 12.42 8.99
CA GLN A 138 -2.25 13.21 9.86
C GLN A 138 -3.71 12.83 9.70
N LEU A 139 -4.20 12.66 8.46
CA LEU A 139 -5.58 12.24 8.18
C LEU A 139 -5.89 10.86 8.78
N ALA A 140 -4.93 9.95 8.76
CA ALA A 140 -5.10 8.61 9.30
C ALA A 140 -5.19 8.60 10.84
N LYS A 141 -4.42 9.45 11.52
CA LYS A 141 -4.34 9.54 12.99
C LYS A 141 -5.39 10.45 13.60
N GLU A 142 -5.87 11.47 12.88
CA GLU A 142 -6.81 12.44 13.43
C GLU A 142 -8.24 11.90 13.51
N PRO A 143 -8.90 12.05 14.68
CA PRO A 143 -10.29 11.63 14.85
C PRO A 143 -11.31 12.58 14.22
N LYS A 144 -10.92 13.82 13.87
CA LYS A 144 -11.82 14.87 13.39
C LYS A 144 -11.67 15.10 11.89
N TYR A 145 -12.83 15.17 11.21
CA TYR A 145 -12.88 15.61 9.82
C TYR A 145 -12.57 17.09 9.73
N ARG A 146 -11.57 17.47 8.93
CA ARG A 146 -11.31 18.88 8.63
C ARG A 146 -12.17 19.34 7.45
N PRO A 147 -12.62 20.62 7.41
CA PRO A 147 -13.37 21.14 6.27
C PRO A 147 -12.66 20.94 4.91
N ARG A 148 -11.32 20.99 4.90
CA ARG A 148 -10.49 20.82 3.71
C ARG A 148 -10.45 19.38 3.17
N THR A 149 -10.85 18.38 3.96
CA THR A 149 -10.80 16.95 3.60
C THR A 149 -12.18 16.33 3.45
N LYS A 150 -13.24 17.15 3.43
CA LYS A 150 -14.63 16.67 3.26
C LYS A 150 -14.88 15.92 1.95
N HIS A 151 -14.07 16.21 0.91
CA HIS A 151 -14.18 15.56 -0.38
C HIS A 151 -13.65 14.12 -0.36
N ILE A 152 -12.80 13.76 0.61
CA ILE A 152 -12.32 12.39 0.77
C ILE A 152 -13.48 11.51 1.22
N ALA A 153 -13.83 10.51 0.40
CA ALA A 153 -14.98 9.67 0.64
C ALA A 153 -14.87 8.90 1.96
N LEU A 154 -15.97 8.85 2.71
CA LEU A 154 -16.06 8.15 4.01
C LEU A 154 -15.57 6.69 3.96
N LYS A 155 -15.75 6.04 2.80
CA LYS A 155 -15.29 4.66 2.59
C LYS A 155 -13.79 4.46 2.78
N TYR A 156 -12.98 5.52 2.70
CA TYR A 156 -11.54 5.44 2.91
C TYR A 156 -11.14 5.59 4.39
N HIS A 157 -12.09 5.85 5.28
CA HIS A 157 -11.82 6.03 6.71
C HIS A 157 -12.05 4.76 7.55
N HIS A 158 -12.42 3.64 6.92
CA HIS A 158 -12.78 2.40 7.62
C HIS A 158 -11.69 1.86 8.55
N PHE A 159 -10.43 2.10 8.22
CA PHE A 159 -9.29 1.57 8.99
C PHE A 159 -8.94 2.37 10.24
N ARG A 160 -9.46 3.60 10.41
CA ARG A 160 -9.09 4.48 11.52
C ARG A 160 -9.34 3.87 12.90
N GLN A 161 -10.33 3.02 13.02
CA GLN A 161 -10.60 2.30 14.27
C GLN A 161 -9.45 1.38 14.67
N TYR A 162 -8.81 0.70 13.71
CA TYR A 162 -7.67 -0.19 13.94
C TYR A 162 -6.42 0.60 14.36
N VAL A 163 -6.22 1.78 13.79
CA VAL A 163 -5.16 2.72 14.23
C VAL A 163 -5.43 3.20 15.65
N LYS A 164 -6.66 3.60 15.97
CA LYS A 164 -7.05 4.05 17.32
C LYS A 164 -6.92 2.95 18.37
N GLN A 165 -7.16 1.70 18.01
CA GLN A 165 -7.02 0.54 18.87
C GLN A 165 -5.54 0.10 19.04
N GLY A 166 -4.60 0.70 18.32
CA GLY A 166 -3.18 0.34 18.33
C GLY A 166 -2.87 -0.97 17.62
N LEU A 167 -3.80 -1.52 16.84
CA LEU A 167 -3.58 -2.72 16.03
C LEU A 167 -2.76 -2.42 14.77
N VAL A 168 -2.83 -1.20 14.29
CA VAL A 168 -2.00 -0.68 13.20
C VAL A 168 -1.35 0.61 13.67
N ASP A 169 -0.03 0.67 13.57
CA ASP A 169 0.77 1.88 13.82
C ASP A 169 1.27 2.42 12.48
N ILE A 170 0.88 3.65 12.14
CA ILE A 170 1.30 4.29 10.88
C ILE A 170 2.46 5.22 11.20
N GLN A 171 3.63 4.95 10.60
CA GLN A 171 4.86 5.68 10.83
C GLN A 171 5.34 6.40 9.56
N PRO A 172 6.00 7.55 9.70
CA PRO A 172 6.64 8.21 8.58
C PRO A 172 7.86 7.42 8.10
N ILE A 173 8.09 7.45 6.79
CA ILE A 173 9.33 6.98 6.18
C ILE A 173 9.93 8.11 5.33
N ASP A 174 11.26 8.22 5.30
CA ASP A 174 11.93 9.19 4.43
C ASP A 174 11.98 8.65 2.99
N THR A 175 11.59 9.47 2.02
CA THR A 175 11.64 9.17 0.58
C THR A 175 13.07 8.92 0.07
N LYS A 176 14.11 9.24 0.86
CA LYS A 176 15.52 9.14 0.49
C LYS A 176 16.22 7.86 0.95
N VAL A 177 15.46 6.87 1.39
CA VAL A 177 15.99 5.56 1.81
C VAL A 177 16.15 4.62 0.63
#